data_a8fda372150dbf5d5d7088d1cc22fc18
#
_entry.id   a8fda372150dbf5d5d7088d1cc22fc18
#
_cell.length_a   1.000
_cell.length_b   1.000
_cell.length_c   1.000
_cell.angle_alpha   90.00
_cell.angle_beta   90.00
_cell.angle_gamma   90.00
#
_symmetry.space_group_name_H-M   'P 1'
#
loop_
_entity.id
_entity.type
_entity.pdbx_description
1 polymer ?
#
loop_
_entity_poly.entity_id
_entity_poly.type
_entity_poly.pdbx_seq_one_letter_code
_entity_poly.pdbx_strand_id
1 'polypeptide(L)'
;MIREDDLTLVLAKRRNFIGVRPLWDSILISITGLFYIPAAVAIPNEICKWIMLGFGVLVTGYGIVEICGRRFTTENLYKEIAGMNIISSSIVAIAQPGIPDSNQYLLYYDTGWNCWFFPNRRSTPDIPDDERDLLNYLNIEFKIPVQDCTLDIHGTEESTKYSTEHDEERHYLYRIYAGDVQFLPELWSLDGEFTVGGHRCKWMTISEMLADSRIKEVNYDVVTAVRDNL
;
A
#
# COMPACT_ATOMS: atom_id res chain seq x y z
N MET A 1 11.20 -1.98 9.82
CA MET A 1 11.38 -0.75 10.67
C MET A 1 10.74 0.43 9.96
N ILE A 2 9.83 1.13 10.61
CA ILE A 2 9.24 2.36 10.06
C ILE A 2 10.37 3.37 9.94
N ARG A 3 10.52 4.01 8.77
CA ARG A 3 11.54 5.04 8.62
C ARG A 3 11.17 6.24 9.50
N GLU A 4 12.16 6.77 10.20
CA GLU A 4 11.98 7.92 11.10
C GLU A 4 11.38 9.13 10.37
N ASP A 5 11.79 9.35 9.13
CA ASP A 5 11.27 10.41 8.25
C ASP A 5 9.77 10.24 7.98
N ASP A 6 9.31 9.03 7.68
CA ASP A 6 7.91 8.73 7.38
C ASP A 6 7.05 8.90 8.64
N LEU A 7 7.53 8.38 9.78
CA LEU A 7 6.85 8.56 11.07
C LEU A 7 6.77 10.04 11.45
N THR A 8 7.87 10.77 11.29
CA THR A 8 7.93 12.20 11.57
C THR A 8 6.98 12.99 10.68
N LEU A 9 6.89 12.61 9.38
CA LEU A 9 5.96 13.23 8.44
C LEU A 9 4.50 13.00 8.85
N VAL A 10 4.13 11.78 9.22
CA VAL A 10 2.75 11.46 9.68
C VAL A 10 2.42 12.19 10.97
N LEU A 11 3.32 12.18 11.94
CA LEU A 11 3.12 12.87 13.21
C LEU A 11 3.02 14.39 12.99
N ALA A 12 3.86 14.97 12.12
CA ALA A 12 3.80 16.40 11.76
C ALA A 12 2.49 16.75 11.05
N LYS A 13 2.06 15.94 10.09
CA LYS A 13 0.77 16.09 9.37
C LYS A 13 -0.42 16.03 10.33
N ARG A 14 -0.33 15.22 11.39
CA ARG A 14 -1.38 15.01 12.37
C ARG A 14 -1.19 15.79 13.68
N ARG A 15 -0.18 16.67 13.76
CA ARG A 15 0.15 17.43 14.98
C ARG A 15 -1.04 18.13 15.62
N ASN A 16 -1.97 18.64 14.81
CA ASN A 16 -3.16 19.35 15.31
C ASN A 16 -4.23 18.41 15.89
N PHE A 17 -4.10 17.10 15.69
CA PHE A 17 -5.04 16.09 16.16
C PHE A 17 -4.48 15.26 17.34
N ILE A 18 -3.18 15.37 17.61
CA ILE A 18 -2.50 14.61 18.66
C ILE A 18 -2.43 15.48 19.92
N GLY A 19 -3.08 15.03 20.99
CA GLY A 19 -3.06 15.67 22.30
C GLY A 19 -4.43 16.15 22.79
N VAL A 20 -4.51 16.37 24.08
CA VAL A 20 -5.77 16.74 24.78
C VAL A 20 -6.09 18.23 24.62
N ARG A 21 -5.08 19.08 24.46
CA ARG A 21 -5.23 20.54 24.37
C ARG A 21 -6.17 21.03 23.27
N PRO A 22 -6.05 20.55 22.03
CA PRO A 22 -6.90 21.05 20.95
C PRO A 22 -8.39 20.79 21.17
N LEU A 23 -8.73 19.73 21.87
CA LEU A 23 -10.12 19.37 22.19
C LEU A 23 -10.71 20.26 23.28
N TRP A 24 -9.92 20.57 24.30
CA TRP A 24 -10.31 21.48 25.35
C TRP A 24 -10.53 22.91 24.85
N ASP A 25 -9.71 23.39 23.91
CA ASP A 25 -9.86 24.70 23.32
C ASP A 25 -11.20 24.83 22.57
N SER A 26 -11.58 23.84 21.80
CA SER A 26 -12.87 23.82 21.06
C SER A 26 -14.08 23.70 22.02
N ILE A 27 -13.94 22.92 23.09
CA ILE A 27 -14.96 22.84 24.15
C ILE A 27 -15.12 24.19 24.86
N LEU A 28 -14.02 24.84 25.24
CA LEU A 28 -14.04 26.15 25.88
C LEU A 28 -14.65 27.22 24.98
N ILE A 29 -14.34 27.22 23.67
CA ILE A 29 -14.95 28.11 22.68
C ILE A 29 -16.48 27.91 22.64
N SER A 30 -16.92 26.64 22.58
CA SER A 30 -18.37 26.33 22.55
C SER A 30 -19.07 26.79 23.83
N ILE A 31 -18.48 26.54 24.99
CA ILE A 31 -19.03 26.98 26.28
C ILE A 31 -19.05 28.50 26.36
N THR A 32 -17.99 29.18 25.93
CA THR A 32 -17.95 30.65 25.90
C THR A 32 -19.05 31.23 25.04
N GLY A 33 -19.24 30.66 23.81
CA GLY A 33 -20.36 31.07 22.95
C GLY A 33 -21.73 30.90 23.61
N LEU A 34 -21.90 29.77 24.33
CA LEU A 34 -23.14 29.48 25.03
C LEU A 34 -23.47 30.52 26.14
N PHE A 35 -22.46 31.09 26.81
CA PHE A 35 -22.62 32.10 27.83
C PHE A 35 -23.06 33.48 27.26
N TYR A 36 -22.75 33.77 25.99
CA TYR A 36 -23.20 34.99 25.35
C TYR A 36 -24.73 35.02 25.13
N ILE A 37 -25.38 33.84 24.98
CA ILE A 37 -26.81 33.74 24.73
C ILE A 37 -27.65 34.30 25.91
N PRO A 38 -27.50 33.82 27.18
CA PRO A 38 -28.21 34.39 28.30
C PRO A 38 -27.78 35.83 28.62
N ALA A 39 -26.51 36.19 28.41
CA ALA A 39 -26.03 37.55 28.60
C ALA A 39 -26.71 38.53 27.62
N ALA A 40 -27.01 38.11 26.39
CA ALA A 40 -27.72 38.94 25.40
C ALA A 40 -29.12 39.30 25.86
N VAL A 41 -29.80 38.42 26.60
CA VAL A 41 -31.20 38.69 27.09
C VAL A 41 -31.24 39.83 28.12
N ALA A 42 -30.15 40.06 28.86
CA ALA A 42 -30.05 41.11 29.87
C ALA A 42 -29.76 42.50 29.27
N ILE A 43 -29.54 42.63 27.97
CA ILE A 43 -29.22 43.89 27.30
C ILE A 43 -30.49 44.63 26.96
N PRO A 44 -30.68 45.88 27.43
CA PRO A 44 -31.87 46.66 27.16
C PRO A 44 -31.97 47.20 25.71
N ASN A 45 -30.83 47.30 25.01
CA ASN A 45 -30.81 47.80 23.65
C ASN A 45 -31.05 46.63 22.66
N GLU A 46 -32.15 46.67 21.91
CA GLU A 46 -32.56 45.60 20.99
C GLU A 46 -31.49 45.30 19.91
N ILE A 47 -30.82 46.31 19.37
CA ILE A 47 -29.81 46.11 18.32
C ILE A 47 -28.61 45.36 18.92
N CYS A 48 -28.10 45.80 20.07
CA CYS A 48 -26.95 45.13 20.75
C CYS A 48 -27.31 43.72 21.19
N LYS A 49 -28.55 43.49 21.65
CA LYS A 49 -29.08 42.18 22.01
C LYS A 49 -29.01 41.20 20.85
N TRP A 50 -29.48 41.57 19.64
CA TRP A 50 -29.46 40.69 18.46
C TRP A 50 -28.05 40.44 17.95
N ILE A 51 -27.15 41.45 17.99
CA ILE A 51 -25.76 41.29 17.62
C ILE A 51 -25.05 40.28 18.55
N MET A 52 -25.30 40.42 19.86
CA MET A 52 -24.65 39.55 20.84
C MET A 52 -25.17 38.12 20.80
N LEU A 53 -26.47 37.94 20.56
CA LEU A 53 -27.09 36.64 20.35
C LEU A 53 -26.56 35.95 19.10
N GLY A 54 -26.48 36.67 17.99
CA GLY A 54 -25.88 36.16 16.74
C GLY A 54 -24.44 35.74 16.90
N PHE A 55 -23.64 36.54 17.60
CA PHE A 55 -22.26 36.24 17.92
C PHE A 55 -22.14 34.97 18.78
N GLY A 56 -22.96 34.83 19.84
CA GLY A 56 -22.99 33.64 20.69
C GLY A 56 -23.30 32.36 19.92
N VAL A 57 -24.29 32.41 19.01
CA VAL A 57 -24.67 31.29 18.15
C VAL A 57 -23.51 30.92 17.19
N LEU A 58 -22.88 31.91 16.57
CA LEU A 58 -21.75 31.67 15.64
C LEU A 58 -20.54 31.03 16.35
N VAL A 59 -20.17 31.54 17.53
CA VAL A 59 -19.03 31.01 18.30
C VAL A 59 -19.32 29.59 18.80
N THR A 60 -20.54 29.34 19.28
CA THR A 60 -20.96 27.99 19.70
C THR A 60 -20.96 27.03 18.51
N GLY A 61 -21.55 27.45 17.38
CA GLY A 61 -21.59 26.65 16.15
C GLY A 61 -20.17 26.31 15.63
N TYR A 62 -19.28 27.30 15.62
CA TYR A 62 -17.89 27.09 15.24
C TYR A 62 -17.20 26.04 16.13
N GLY A 63 -17.33 26.14 17.45
CA GLY A 63 -16.74 25.17 18.37
C GLY A 63 -17.30 23.75 18.18
N ILE A 64 -18.62 23.62 17.95
CA ILE A 64 -19.26 22.32 17.68
C ILE A 64 -18.76 21.72 16.35
N VAL A 65 -18.68 22.52 15.29
CA VAL A 65 -18.17 22.06 13.98
C VAL A 65 -16.73 21.58 14.11
N GLU A 66 -15.92 22.30 14.89
CA GLU A 66 -14.52 21.91 15.13
C GLU A 66 -14.39 20.61 15.93
N ILE A 67 -15.23 20.39 16.95
CA ILE A 67 -15.30 19.13 17.69
C ILE A 67 -15.75 17.98 16.79
N CYS A 68 -16.79 18.19 15.99
CA CYS A 68 -17.31 17.17 15.09
C CYS A 68 -16.38 16.86 13.90
N GLY A 69 -15.65 17.87 13.41
CA GLY A 69 -14.70 17.73 12.31
C GLY A 69 -13.43 16.95 12.70
N ARG A 70 -13.09 16.92 13.98
CA ARG A 70 -11.90 16.23 14.52
C ARG A 70 -12.20 14.76 14.83
N ARG A 71 -12.64 14.01 13.82
CA ARG A 71 -12.89 12.54 13.97
C ARG A 71 -11.62 11.68 13.88
N PHE A 72 -10.43 12.25 14.05
CA PHE A 72 -9.20 11.48 14.03
C PHE A 72 -8.95 10.89 15.42
N THR A 73 -9.17 9.60 15.55
CA THR A 73 -8.99 8.84 16.80
C THR A 73 -7.56 8.30 16.90
N THR A 74 -7.10 8.02 18.11
CA THR A 74 -5.84 7.29 18.39
C THR A 74 -5.79 5.97 17.63
N GLU A 75 -6.93 5.30 17.42
CA GLU A 75 -7.04 4.09 16.63
C GLU A 75 -6.74 4.32 15.14
N ASN A 76 -7.19 5.44 14.57
CA ASN A 76 -6.87 5.80 13.18
C ASN A 76 -5.38 6.13 13.02
N LEU A 77 -4.77 6.79 14.01
CA LEU A 77 -3.32 7.04 14.02
C LEU A 77 -2.55 5.74 14.12
N TYR A 78 -2.99 4.82 14.98
CA TYR A 78 -2.36 3.50 15.11
C TYR A 78 -2.46 2.71 13.80
N LYS A 79 -3.63 2.69 13.15
CA LYS A 79 -3.80 2.04 11.84
C LYS A 79 -2.93 2.67 10.74
N GLU A 80 -2.81 4.01 10.74
CA GLU A 80 -1.95 4.71 9.79
C GLU A 80 -0.46 4.35 10.01
N ILE A 81 -0.01 4.30 11.27
CA ILE A 81 1.36 3.90 11.62
C ILE A 81 1.60 2.41 11.35
N ALA A 82 0.66 1.55 11.72
CA ALA A 82 0.77 0.11 11.45
C ALA A 82 0.80 -0.17 9.94
N GLY A 83 0.00 0.57 9.15
CA GLY A 83 0.02 0.47 7.69
C GLY A 83 1.36 0.85 7.05
N MET A 84 2.20 1.63 7.72
CA MET A 84 3.56 1.96 7.24
C MET A 84 4.53 0.76 7.31
N ASN A 85 4.19 -0.24 8.09
CA ASN A 85 4.98 -1.48 8.20
C ASN A 85 4.58 -2.53 7.15
N ILE A 86 3.58 -2.23 6.31
CA ILE A 86 3.14 -3.12 5.23
C ILE A 86 4.03 -2.90 4.01
N ILE A 87 4.67 -3.96 3.56
CA ILE A 87 5.44 -3.97 2.32
C ILE A 87 4.53 -4.49 1.22
N SER A 88 4.05 -3.59 0.36
CA SER A 88 3.24 -3.97 -0.79
C SER A 88 4.13 -4.31 -1.98
N SER A 89 3.93 -5.49 -2.57
CA SER A 89 4.68 -5.96 -3.73
C SER A 89 3.74 -6.56 -4.77
N SER A 90 3.90 -6.14 -6.01
CA SER A 90 3.18 -6.71 -7.16
C SER A 90 4.03 -7.79 -7.81
N ILE A 91 3.45 -8.97 -7.92
CA ILE A 91 4.07 -10.19 -8.43
C ILE A 91 3.47 -10.47 -9.79
N VAL A 92 4.31 -10.75 -10.78
CA VAL A 92 3.83 -11.10 -12.13
C VAL A 92 4.19 -12.56 -12.42
N ALA A 93 3.18 -13.40 -12.55
CA ALA A 93 3.32 -14.78 -12.98
C ALA A 93 3.17 -14.84 -14.52
N ILE A 94 4.29 -14.89 -15.22
CA ILE A 94 4.31 -14.99 -16.70
C ILE A 94 4.39 -16.46 -17.06
N ALA A 95 3.33 -16.99 -17.68
CA ALA A 95 3.32 -18.33 -18.21
C ALA A 95 4.21 -18.41 -19.46
N GLN A 96 4.75 -19.61 -19.74
CA GLN A 96 5.64 -19.82 -20.89
C GLN A 96 4.90 -19.56 -22.20
N PRO A 97 5.35 -18.62 -23.06
CA PRO A 97 4.67 -18.24 -24.28
C PRO A 97 4.64 -19.38 -25.31
N GLY A 98 3.55 -19.47 -26.08
CA GLY A 98 3.42 -20.40 -27.19
C GLY A 98 3.11 -21.86 -26.82
N ILE A 99 2.98 -22.16 -25.54
CA ILE A 99 2.56 -23.48 -25.05
C ILE A 99 1.19 -23.30 -24.35
N PRO A 100 0.10 -23.73 -24.99
CA PRO A 100 -1.22 -23.67 -24.35
C PRO A 100 -1.21 -24.44 -23.03
N ASP A 101 -1.85 -23.86 -22.01
CA ASP A 101 -1.95 -24.42 -20.66
C ASP A 101 -0.59 -24.75 -20.03
N SER A 102 0.45 -23.99 -20.38
CA SER A 102 1.76 -24.15 -19.75
C SER A 102 1.66 -23.88 -18.25
N ASN A 103 2.13 -24.83 -17.46
CA ASN A 103 2.24 -24.71 -16.01
C ASN A 103 3.65 -24.25 -15.58
N GLN A 104 4.47 -23.79 -16.53
CA GLN A 104 5.78 -23.23 -16.25
C GLN A 104 5.73 -21.71 -16.25
N TYR A 105 6.33 -21.12 -15.26
CA TYR A 105 6.37 -19.68 -15.06
C TYR A 105 7.80 -19.15 -15.11
N LEU A 106 7.95 -17.93 -15.62
CA LEU A 106 9.23 -17.22 -15.62
C LEU A 106 9.66 -16.90 -14.20
N LEU A 107 10.89 -17.30 -13.86
CA LEU A 107 11.57 -16.84 -12.65
C LEU A 107 12.89 -16.17 -13.02
N TYR A 108 13.30 -15.20 -12.20
CA TYR A 108 14.65 -14.65 -12.23
C TYR A 108 15.40 -14.95 -10.94
N TYR A 109 16.72 -15.05 -11.03
CA TYR A 109 17.56 -15.29 -9.86
C TYR A 109 18.04 -13.99 -9.24
N ASP A 110 17.67 -13.79 -7.98
CA ASP A 110 18.16 -12.67 -7.18
C ASP A 110 19.40 -13.08 -6.40
N THR A 111 20.53 -12.42 -6.69
CA THR A 111 21.82 -12.73 -6.08
C THR A 111 21.90 -12.29 -4.62
N GLY A 112 21.15 -11.25 -4.23
CA GLY A 112 21.11 -10.77 -2.85
C GLY A 112 20.41 -11.76 -1.92
N TRP A 113 19.33 -12.37 -2.39
CA TRP A 113 18.59 -13.39 -1.66
C TRP A 113 19.07 -14.81 -1.94
N ASN A 114 19.91 -14.99 -2.98
CA ASN A 114 20.37 -16.30 -3.45
C ASN A 114 19.17 -17.23 -3.71
N CYS A 115 18.14 -16.73 -4.40
CA CYS A 115 16.87 -17.41 -4.59
C CYS A 115 16.22 -17.01 -5.93
N TRP A 116 15.34 -17.88 -6.43
CA TRP A 116 14.52 -17.62 -7.60
C TRP A 116 13.21 -16.93 -7.21
N PHE A 117 12.83 -15.88 -7.95
CA PHE A 117 11.62 -15.10 -7.72
C PHE A 117 10.84 -14.93 -9.02
N PHE A 118 9.53 -14.78 -8.90
CA PHE A 118 8.72 -14.20 -9.96
C PHE A 118 9.16 -12.75 -10.22
N PRO A 119 9.04 -12.22 -11.44
CA PRO A 119 9.16 -10.79 -11.67
C PRO A 119 8.28 -10.03 -10.68
N ASN A 120 8.88 -9.11 -9.93
CA ASN A 120 8.16 -8.37 -8.88
C ASN A 120 8.73 -6.98 -8.68
N ARG A 121 7.90 -6.08 -8.19
CA ARG A 121 8.32 -4.76 -7.74
C ARG A 121 7.38 -4.24 -6.65
N ARG A 122 7.75 -3.14 -6.02
CA ARG A 122 6.89 -2.48 -5.05
C ARG A 122 5.61 -2.00 -5.74
N SER A 123 4.45 -2.32 -5.16
CA SER A 123 3.14 -1.90 -5.67
C SER A 123 2.93 -0.39 -5.54
N THR A 124 2.25 0.20 -6.50
CA THR A 124 1.65 1.52 -6.34
C THR A 124 0.24 1.39 -5.74
N PRO A 125 -0.29 2.43 -5.06
CA PRO A 125 -1.62 2.33 -4.44
C PRO A 125 -2.75 2.10 -5.44
N ASP A 126 -2.68 2.75 -6.60
CA ASP A 126 -3.68 2.67 -7.66
C ASP A 126 -3.38 1.53 -8.63
N ILE A 127 -4.39 0.70 -8.94
CA ILE A 127 -4.21 -0.49 -9.81
C ILE A 127 -3.79 -0.12 -11.23
N PRO A 128 -4.43 0.84 -11.94
CA PRO A 128 -4.01 1.23 -13.29
C PRO A 128 -2.59 1.79 -13.33
N ASP A 129 -2.16 2.52 -12.31
CA ASP A 129 -0.78 3.02 -12.21
C ASP A 129 0.20 1.87 -11.95
N ASP A 130 -0.18 0.91 -11.12
CA ASP A 130 0.62 -0.29 -10.83
C ASP A 130 0.84 -1.15 -12.08
N GLU A 131 -0.22 -1.41 -12.84
CA GLU A 131 -0.14 -2.12 -14.13
C GLU A 131 0.79 -1.44 -15.12
N ARG A 132 0.62 -0.13 -15.32
CA ARG A 132 1.49 0.65 -16.21
C ARG A 132 2.94 0.57 -15.79
N ASP A 133 3.20 0.69 -14.50
CA ASP A 133 4.53 0.63 -13.93
C ASP A 133 5.14 -0.77 -14.04
N LEU A 134 4.33 -1.83 -13.88
CA LEU A 134 4.75 -3.21 -14.09
C LEU A 134 5.10 -3.48 -15.54
N LEU A 135 4.27 -3.04 -16.51
CA LEU A 135 4.56 -3.17 -17.93
C LEU A 135 5.87 -2.47 -18.31
N ASN A 136 6.10 -1.28 -17.80
CA ASN A 136 7.36 -0.56 -17.99
C ASN A 136 8.55 -1.31 -17.37
N TYR A 137 8.40 -1.85 -16.17
CA TYR A 137 9.41 -2.68 -15.52
C TYR A 137 9.74 -3.92 -16.34
N LEU A 138 8.73 -4.65 -16.81
CA LEU A 138 8.93 -5.84 -17.64
C LEU A 138 9.63 -5.49 -18.96
N ASN A 139 9.31 -4.36 -19.55
CA ASN A 139 9.98 -3.90 -20.78
C ASN A 139 11.45 -3.55 -20.54
N ILE A 140 11.78 -2.88 -19.45
CA ILE A 140 13.16 -2.47 -19.13
C ILE A 140 14.01 -3.67 -18.72
N GLU A 141 13.53 -4.47 -17.79
CA GLU A 141 14.32 -5.53 -17.14
C GLU A 141 14.26 -6.84 -17.92
N PHE A 142 13.12 -7.21 -18.47
CA PHE A 142 12.92 -8.50 -19.15
C PHE A 142 12.79 -8.39 -20.68
N LYS A 143 12.87 -7.16 -21.22
CA LYS A 143 12.81 -6.89 -22.66
C LYS A 143 11.49 -7.34 -23.31
N ILE A 144 10.40 -7.33 -22.56
CA ILE A 144 9.05 -7.59 -23.05
C ILE A 144 8.46 -6.25 -23.54
N PRO A 145 8.16 -6.09 -24.85
CA PRO A 145 7.52 -4.87 -25.32
C PRO A 145 6.14 -4.67 -24.66
N VAL A 146 5.83 -3.44 -24.27
CA VAL A 146 4.57 -3.13 -23.56
C VAL A 146 3.33 -3.57 -24.34
N GLN A 147 3.36 -3.45 -25.68
CA GLN A 147 2.26 -3.84 -26.55
C GLN A 147 2.08 -5.36 -26.68
N ASP A 148 3.09 -6.15 -26.31
CA ASP A 148 3.09 -7.62 -26.47
C ASP A 148 2.81 -8.33 -25.14
N CYS A 149 2.49 -7.57 -24.09
CA CYS A 149 2.20 -8.09 -22.76
C CYS A 149 0.88 -7.53 -22.22
N THR A 150 0.04 -8.41 -21.72
CA THR A 150 -1.16 -8.04 -20.94
C THR A 150 -1.01 -8.53 -19.50
N LEU A 151 -1.57 -7.76 -18.57
CA LEU A 151 -1.57 -8.09 -17.14
C LEU A 151 -3.01 -8.15 -16.66
N ASP A 152 -3.37 -9.25 -16.03
CA ASP A 152 -4.67 -9.45 -15.40
C ASP A 152 -4.47 -9.66 -13.89
N ILE A 153 -5.15 -8.86 -13.07
CA ILE A 153 -5.10 -9.01 -11.62
C ILE A 153 -5.97 -10.18 -11.18
N HIS A 154 -5.39 -11.12 -10.45
CA HIS A 154 -6.10 -12.33 -9.97
C HIS A 154 -6.39 -12.29 -8.48
N GLY A 155 -5.60 -11.59 -7.70
CA GLY A 155 -5.84 -11.54 -6.27
C GLY A 155 -4.88 -10.65 -5.50
N THR A 156 -5.15 -10.59 -4.20
CA THR A 156 -4.29 -9.93 -3.22
C THR A 156 -4.18 -10.84 -2.01
N GLU A 157 -2.94 -11.16 -1.63
CA GLU A 157 -2.65 -12.03 -0.49
C GLU A 157 -1.84 -11.31 0.57
N GLU A 158 -2.18 -11.58 1.82
CA GLU A 158 -1.44 -11.06 2.97
C GLU A 158 -0.54 -12.14 3.55
N SER A 159 0.70 -11.79 3.84
CA SER A 159 1.66 -12.69 4.49
C SER A 159 2.38 -11.96 5.61
N THR A 160 2.61 -12.67 6.71
CA THR A 160 3.44 -12.15 7.81
C THR A 160 4.67 -13.02 7.93
N LYS A 161 5.85 -12.39 7.79
CA LYS A 161 7.14 -13.07 7.86
C LYS A 161 8.05 -12.41 8.88
N TYR A 162 8.85 -13.21 9.54
CA TYR A 162 9.96 -12.71 10.32
C TYR A 162 11.14 -12.36 9.41
N SER A 163 11.50 -11.09 9.38
CA SER A 163 12.66 -10.61 8.63
C SER A 163 13.93 -10.81 9.44
N THR A 164 14.76 -11.75 9.06
CA THR A 164 16.08 -11.99 9.70
C THR A 164 17.07 -10.85 9.46
N GLU A 165 16.87 -10.07 8.39
CA GLU A 165 17.70 -8.89 8.09
C GLU A 165 17.45 -7.73 9.04
N HIS A 166 16.18 -7.58 9.49
CA HIS A 166 15.76 -6.46 10.31
C HIS A 166 15.32 -6.87 11.72
N ASP A 167 15.37 -8.18 12.04
CA ASP A 167 15.01 -8.75 13.35
C ASP A 167 13.60 -8.36 13.82
N GLU A 168 12.62 -8.34 12.87
CA GLU A 168 11.23 -7.94 13.13
C GLU A 168 10.23 -8.72 12.28
N GLU A 169 8.98 -8.84 12.77
CA GLU A 169 7.87 -9.29 11.94
C GLU A 169 7.48 -8.21 10.94
N ARG A 170 7.34 -8.60 9.67
CA ARG A 170 6.90 -7.73 8.58
C ARG A 170 5.65 -8.27 7.94
N HIS A 171 4.73 -7.37 7.65
CA HIS A 171 3.51 -7.65 6.92
C HIS A 171 3.74 -7.34 5.44
N TYR A 172 3.45 -8.32 4.61
CA TYR A 172 3.53 -8.23 3.16
C TYR A 172 2.13 -8.27 2.58
N LEU A 173 1.88 -7.42 1.60
CA LEU A 173 0.68 -7.44 0.79
C LEU A 173 1.10 -7.72 -0.65
N TYR A 174 0.79 -8.90 -1.14
CA TYR A 174 1.12 -9.31 -2.51
C TYR A 174 -0.09 -9.10 -3.41
N ARG A 175 0.11 -8.34 -4.47
CA ARG A 175 -0.84 -8.23 -5.56
C ARG A 175 -0.37 -9.13 -6.69
N ILE A 176 -1.22 -10.08 -7.09
CA ILE A 176 -0.85 -11.14 -8.03
C ILE A 176 -1.45 -10.83 -9.39
N TYR A 177 -0.58 -10.76 -10.37
CA TYR A 177 -0.92 -10.57 -11.78
C TYR A 177 -0.56 -11.81 -12.58
N ALA A 178 -1.48 -12.28 -13.43
CA ALA A 178 -1.14 -13.14 -14.57
C ALA A 178 -0.59 -12.27 -15.68
N GLY A 179 0.59 -12.62 -16.20
CA GLY A 179 1.19 -11.97 -17.34
C GLY A 179 1.10 -12.87 -18.58
N ASP A 180 0.38 -12.43 -19.61
CA ASP A 180 0.35 -13.08 -20.91
C ASP A 180 1.27 -12.33 -21.89
N VAL A 181 2.22 -13.06 -22.48
CA VAL A 181 3.19 -12.55 -23.44
C VAL A 181 2.92 -13.20 -24.78
N GLN A 182 2.50 -12.40 -25.78
CA GLN A 182 2.05 -12.90 -27.08
C GLN A 182 3.16 -13.57 -27.90
N PHE A 183 4.40 -13.04 -27.76
CA PHE A 183 5.55 -13.55 -28.51
C PHE A 183 6.72 -13.74 -27.57
N LEU A 184 7.47 -14.84 -27.80
CA LEU A 184 8.71 -15.07 -27.07
C LEU A 184 9.73 -13.98 -27.43
N PRO A 185 10.19 -13.16 -26.46
CA PRO A 185 11.22 -12.17 -26.76
C PRO A 185 12.50 -12.82 -27.29
N GLU A 186 13.18 -12.15 -28.23
CA GLU A 186 14.31 -12.70 -29.00
C GLU A 186 15.46 -13.23 -28.11
N LEU A 187 15.64 -12.67 -26.93
CA LEU A 187 16.67 -13.07 -25.96
C LEU A 187 16.26 -14.18 -25.00
N TRP A 188 15.03 -14.65 -25.09
CA TRP A 188 14.52 -15.68 -24.20
C TRP A 188 14.71 -17.06 -24.79
N SER A 189 14.99 -18.03 -23.93
CA SER A 189 15.03 -19.45 -24.28
C SER A 189 13.89 -20.20 -23.61
N LEU A 190 13.30 -21.17 -24.32
CA LEU A 190 12.31 -22.07 -23.74
C LEU A 190 12.95 -23.19 -22.90
N ASP A 191 14.22 -23.48 -23.16
CA ASP A 191 14.96 -24.56 -22.51
C ASP A 191 16.08 -24.00 -21.64
N GLY A 192 16.19 -24.54 -20.42
CA GLY A 192 17.29 -24.27 -19.50
C GLY A 192 17.26 -22.86 -18.88
N GLU A 193 18.45 -22.40 -18.51
CA GLU A 193 18.64 -21.04 -17.98
C GLU A 193 19.07 -20.10 -19.13
N PHE A 194 18.60 -18.87 -19.08
CA PHE A 194 18.97 -17.81 -20.01
C PHE A 194 19.17 -16.48 -19.30
N THR A 195 19.75 -15.51 -19.99
CA THR A 195 20.00 -14.19 -19.40
C THR A 195 19.33 -13.11 -20.22
N VAL A 196 18.54 -12.26 -19.57
CA VAL A 196 17.88 -11.11 -20.19
C VAL A 196 17.90 -9.93 -19.23
N GLY A 197 18.20 -8.73 -19.74
CA GLY A 197 18.23 -7.48 -18.95
C GLY A 197 19.24 -7.52 -17.77
N GLY A 198 20.21 -8.42 -17.80
CA GLY A 198 21.15 -8.65 -16.68
C GLY A 198 20.66 -9.67 -15.65
N HIS A 199 19.43 -10.16 -15.78
CA HIS A 199 18.85 -11.19 -14.92
C HIS A 199 19.11 -12.59 -15.50
N ARG A 200 19.57 -13.52 -14.66
CA ARG A 200 19.56 -14.95 -14.95
C ARG A 200 18.14 -15.47 -14.75
N CYS A 201 17.54 -16.04 -15.77
CA CYS A 201 16.16 -16.47 -15.79
C CYS A 201 16.02 -17.96 -16.09
N LYS A 202 14.92 -18.57 -15.70
CA LYS A 202 14.50 -19.91 -16.09
C LYS A 202 13.00 -20.10 -15.98
N TRP A 203 12.50 -21.17 -16.61
CA TRP A 203 11.14 -21.64 -16.45
C TRP A 203 11.06 -22.70 -15.36
N MET A 204 10.05 -22.61 -14.51
CA MET A 204 9.78 -23.63 -13.49
C MET A 204 8.27 -23.83 -13.33
N THR A 205 7.89 -25.08 -13.09
CA THR A 205 6.54 -25.41 -12.61
C THR A 205 6.40 -25.06 -11.13
N ILE A 206 5.16 -24.84 -10.68
CA ILE A 206 4.88 -24.65 -9.25
C ILE A 206 5.40 -25.82 -8.40
N SER A 207 5.29 -27.05 -8.91
CA SER A 207 5.78 -28.25 -8.21
C SER A 207 7.29 -28.24 -8.04
N GLU A 208 8.05 -27.83 -9.06
CA GLU A 208 9.51 -27.67 -8.97
C GLU A 208 9.91 -26.57 -8.01
N MET A 209 9.20 -25.42 -8.04
CA MET A 209 9.43 -24.33 -7.08
C MET A 209 9.20 -24.79 -5.65
N LEU A 210 8.12 -25.51 -5.39
CA LEU A 210 7.82 -26.06 -4.07
C LEU A 210 8.74 -27.21 -3.64
N ALA A 211 9.46 -27.84 -4.56
CA ALA A 211 10.49 -28.83 -4.26
C ALA A 211 11.85 -28.20 -3.96
N ASP A 212 12.11 -27.00 -4.46
CA ASP A 212 13.36 -26.27 -4.24
C ASP A 212 13.48 -25.81 -2.78
N SER A 213 14.56 -26.21 -2.10
CA SER A 213 14.76 -25.94 -0.68
C SER A 213 14.90 -24.45 -0.37
N ARG A 214 15.53 -23.69 -1.27
CA ARG A 214 15.76 -22.27 -1.07
C ARG A 214 14.50 -21.45 -1.32
N ILE A 215 13.73 -21.79 -2.35
CA ILE A 215 12.41 -21.18 -2.57
C ILE A 215 11.49 -21.46 -1.38
N LYS A 216 11.50 -22.67 -0.85
CA LYS A 216 10.73 -23.06 0.34
C LYS A 216 11.06 -22.20 1.56
N GLU A 217 12.32 -21.89 1.75
CA GLU A 217 12.79 -21.11 2.89
C GLU A 217 12.43 -19.61 2.75
N VAL A 218 12.54 -19.06 1.54
CA VAL A 218 12.50 -17.60 1.32
C VAL A 218 11.20 -17.11 0.70
N ASN A 219 10.60 -17.90 -0.20
CA ASN A 219 9.54 -17.43 -1.11
C ASN A 219 8.33 -18.38 -1.18
N TYR A 220 8.18 -19.27 -0.20
CA TYR A 220 7.13 -20.28 -0.16
C TYR A 220 5.73 -19.67 -0.23
N ASP A 221 5.48 -18.63 0.53
CA ASP A 221 4.20 -17.91 0.59
C ASP A 221 3.81 -17.29 -0.76
N VAL A 222 4.78 -16.70 -1.48
CA VAL A 222 4.52 -16.12 -2.81
C VAL A 222 4.18 -17.24 -3.81
N VAL A 223 4.93 -18.36 -3.80
CA VAL A 223 4.65 -19.47 -4.71
C VAL A 223 3.29 -20.10 -4.42
N THR A 224 2.92 -20.24 -3.15
CA THR A 224 1.58 -20.75 -2.77
C THR A 224 0.48 -19.75 -3.14
N ALA A 225 0.70 -18.46 -2.93
CA ALA A 225 -0.22 -17.41 -3.33
C ALA A 225 -0.47 -17.42 -4.86
N VAL A 226 0.59 -17.55 -5.67
CA VAL A 226 0.44 -17.70 -7.14
C VAL A 226 -0.35 -18.95 -7.49
N ARG A 227 -0.02 -20.12 -6.88
CA ARG A 227 -0.74 -21.37 -7.12
C ARG A 227 -2.24 -21.27 -6.79
N ASP A 228 -2.58 -20.60 -5.71
CA ASP A 228 -3.95 -20.56 -5.19
C ASP A 228 -4.83 -19.52 -5.89
N ASN A 229 -4.22 -18.59 -6.64
CA ASN A 229 -4.92 -17.53 -7.38
C ASN A 229 -4.92 -17.74 -8.89
N LEU A 230 -4.03 -18.56 -9.46
CA LEU A 230 -3.92 -18.85 -10.89
C LEU A 230 -4.17 -20.33 -11.20
#